data_c0c44abf001ee3e376b245e53a815b0e
#
_entry.id   c0c44abf001ee3e376b245e53a815b0e
#
_cell.length_a   1.000
_cell.length_b   1.000
_cell.length_c   1.000
_cell.angle_alpha   90.00
_cell.angle_beta   90.00
_cell.angle_gamma   90.00
#
_symmetry.space_group_name_H-M   'P 1'
#
loop_
_entity.id
_entity.type
_entity.pdbx_description
1 polymer ?
#
loop_
_entity_poly.entity_id
_entity_poly.type
_entity_poly.pdbx_seq_one_letter_code
_entity_poly.pdbx_strand_id
1 'polypeptide(L)'
;MVELVYCLKKRDDIDSDRFYHYWLEQHGPLVRSVAEAIGASRYVQSHTTLPELNALMIESRGLQAPYDGVTEVWWESMAAL
;
A
#
# COMPACT_ATOMS: atom_id res chain seq x y z
N MET A 1 -18.50 8.03 3.18
CA MET A 1 -17.11 7.91 2.72
C MET A 1 -16.82 6.46 2.35
N VAL A 2 -16.13 6.26 1.26
CA VAL A 2 -15.77 4.94 0.76
C VAL A 2 -14.25 4.81 0.76
N GLU A 3 -13.75 3.67 1.21
CA GLU A 3 -12.33 3.35 1.23
C GLU A 3 -12.04 2.17 0.31
N LEU A 4 -10.99 2.29 -0.49
CA LEU A 4 -10.46 1.22 -1.30
C LEU A 4 -9.13 0.78 -0.69
N VAL A 5 -8.98 -0.51 -0.43
CA VAL A 5 -7.76 -1.08 0.17
C VAL A 5 -7.13 -2.07 -0.80
N TYR A 6 -5.87 -1.80 -1.16
CA TYR A 6 -5.08 -2.71 -1.98
C TYR A 6 -3.97 -3.34 -1.15
N CYS A 7 -3.93 -4.67 -1.13
CA CYS A 7 -2.83 -5.43 -0.55
C CYS A 7 -1.82 -5.75 -1.66
N LEU A 8 -0.59 -5.26 -1.52
CA LEU A 8 0.40 -5.28 -2.58
C LEU A 8 1.49 -6.31 -2.35
N LYS A 9 1.85 -7.02 -3.43
CA LYS A 9 3.03 -7.86 -3.49
C LYS A 9 3.97 -7.33 -4.56
N LYS A 10 5.25 -7.14 -4.21
CA LYS A 10 6.25 -6.73 -5.20
C LYS A 10 6.51 -7.88 -6.17
N ARG A 11 7.01 -7.56 -7.36
CA ARG A 11 7.52 -8.54 -8.30
C ARG A 11 8.73 -9.25 -7.70
N ASP A 12 8.88 -10.55 -7.95
CA ASP A 12 9.97 -11.34 -7.39
C ASP A 12 11.36 -10.91 -7.90
N ASP A 13 11.41 -10.28 -9.08
CA ASP A 13 12.65 -9.81 -9.70
C ASP A 13 13.09 -8.42 -9.21
N ILE A 14 12.37 -7.84 -8.27
CA ILE A 14 12.68 -6.51 -7.69
C ILE A 14 12.92 -6.68 -6.21
N ASP A 15 14.05 -6.13 -5.69
CA ASP A 15 14.31 -6.18 -4.26
C ASP A 15 13.42 -5.19 -3.49
N SER A 16 13.31 -5.37 -2.18
CA SER A 16 12.42 -4.60 -1.33
C SER A 16 12.76 -3.11 -1.29
N ASP A 17 14.05 -2.78 -1.20
CA ASP A 17 14.49 -1.37 -1.14
C ASP A 17 14.10 -0.64 -2.42
N ARG A 18 14.31 -1.27 -3.55
CA ARG A 18 13.98 -0.73 -4.86
C ARG A 18 12.48 -0.56 -5.04
N PHE A 19 11.69 -1.55 -4.58
CA PHE A 19 10.24 -1.51 -4.61
C PHE A 19 9.69 -0.34 -3.78
N TYR A 20 10.14 -0.19 -2.52
CA TYR A 20 9.67 0.87 -1.64
C TYR A 20 10.12 2.24 -2.11
N HIS A 21 11.35 2.35 -2.63
CA HIS A 21 11.84 3.62 -3.19
C HIS A 21 10.98 4.07 -4.36
N TYR A 22 10.72 3.18 -5.33
CA TYR A 22 9.86 3.48 -6.48
C TYR A 22 8.45 3.87 -6.03
N TRP A 23 7.86 3.09 -5.15
CA TRP A 23 6.49 3.29 -4.69
C TRP A 23 6.33 4.64 -3.97
N LEU A 24 7.28 4.98 -3.10
CA LEU A 24 7.24 6.23 -2.35
C LEU A 24 7.62 7.43 -3.22
N GLU A 25 8.70 7.34 -3.99
CA GLU A 25 9.30 8.48 -4.68
C GLU A 25 8.71 8.76 -6.06
N GLN A 26 8.14 7.76 -6.72
CA GLN A 26 7.63 7.91 -8.08
C GLN A 26 6.13 7.64 -8.19
N HIS A 27 5.66 6.49 -7.74
CA HIS A 27 4.25 6.12 -7.85
C HIS A 27 3.36 6.97 -6.94
N GLY A 28 3.76 7.17 -5.68
CA GLY A 28 2.99 7.96 -4.73
C GLY A 28 2.76 9.39 -5.19
N PRO A 29 3.81 10.15 -5.58
CA PRO A 29 3.63 11.48 -6.12
C PRO A 29 2.77 11.53 -7.38
N LEU A 30 2.89 10.53 -8.26
CA LEU A 30 2.05 10.45 -9.45
C LEU A 30 0.57 10.33 -9.08
N VAL A 31 0.23 9.44 -8.14
CA VAL A 31 -1.15 9.29 -7.66
C VAL A 31 -1.66 10.58 -7.04
N ARG A 32 -0.84 11.24 -6.21
CA ARG A 32 -1.21 12.52 -5.59
C ARG A 32 -1.48 13.60 -6.63
N SER A 33 -0.68 13.63 -7.70
CA SER A 33 -0.84 14.64 -8.74
C SER A 33 -2.17 14.52 -9.48
N VAL A 34 -2.79 13.34 -9.50
CA VAL A 34 -4.07 13.10 -10.16
C VAL A 34 -5.22 12.86 -9.18
N ALA A 35 -4.95 12.93 -7.88
CA ALA A 35 -5.94 12.61 -6.84
C ALA A 35 -7.21 13.45 -6.98
N GLU A 36 -7.07 14.74 -7.23
CA GLU A 36 -8.21 15.64 -7.43
C GLU A 36 -9.03 15.23 -8.64
N ALA A 37 -8.38 14.86 -9.73
CA ALA A 37 -9.06 14.45 -10.98
C ALA A 37 -9.84 13.14 -10.77
N ILE A 38 -9.35 12.22 -9.94
CA ILE A 38 -10.06 10.97 -9.65
C ILE A 38 -11.03 11.10 -8.47
N GLY A 39 -11.11 12.29 -7.85
CA GLY A 39 -12.03 12.56 -6.76
C GLY A 39 -11.64 11.94 -5.43
N ALA A 40 -10.41 11.53 -5.26
CA ALA A 40 -9.95 10.95 -4.00
C ALA A 40 -9.75 12.03 -2.95
N SER A 41 -10.24 11.78 -1.73
CA SER A 41 -10.11 12.71 -0.60
C SER A 41 -8.87 12.43 0.24
N ARG A 42 -8.33 11.20 0.18
CA ARG A 42 -7.15 10.82 0.95
C ARG A 42 -6.46 9.62 0.30
N TYR A 43 -5.13 9.58 0.42
CA TYR A 43 -4.30 8.49 -0.06
C TYR A 43 -3.22 8.18 0.96
N VAL A 44 -3.04 6.90 1.30
CA VAL A 44 -2.03 6.44 2.27
C VAL A 44 -1.31 5.21 1.72
N GLN A 45 0.01 5.20 1.85
CA GLN A 45 0.84 4.01 1.65
C GLN A 45 1.28 3.49 3.02
N SER A 46 1.09 2.20 3.26
CA SER A 46 1.60 1.53 4.44
C SER A 46 2.63 0.49 4.00
N HIS A 47 3.90 0.75 4.30
CA HIS A 47 5.00 -0.14 3.93
C HIS A 47 5.21 -1.19 5.00
N THR A 48 5.37 -2.45 4.59
CA THR A 48 5.69 -3.53 5.51
C THR A 48 7.12 -3.37 5.99
N THR A 49 7.27 -3.17 7.30
CA THR A 49 8.56 -2.97 7.96
C THR A 49 8.71 -3.99 9.08
N LEU A 50 9.85 -3.96 9.78
CA LEU A 50 10.12 -4.86 10.92
C LEU A 50 9.92 -6.34 10.55
N PRO A 51 10.65 -6.85 9.55
CA PRO A 51 10.44 -8.22 9.07
C PRO A 51 10.64 -9.28 10.14
N GLU A 52 11.54 -9.06 11.09
CA GLU A 52 11.80 -9.99 12.18
C GLU A 52 10.60 -10.11 13.12
N LEU A 53 9.98 -8.98 13.48
CA LEU A 53 8.78 -8.96 14.30
C LEU A 53 7.60 -9.61 13.58
N ASN A 54 7.44 -9.31 12.30
CA ASN A 54 6.40 -9.90 11.46
C ASN A 54 6.55 -11.43 11.41
N ALA A 55 7.78 -11.93 11.24
CA ALA A 55 8.05 -13.35 11.21
C ALA A 55 7.65 -14.04 12.53
N LEU A 56 7.95 -13.42 13.68
CA LEU A 56 7.54 -13.92 14.98
C LEU A 56 6.02 -13.98 15.13
N MET A 57 5.32 -12.97 14.66
CA MET A 57 3.86 -12.93 14.72
C MET A 57 3.24 -13.99 13.81
N ILE A 58 3.78 -14.18 12.62
CA ILE A 58 3.33 -15.22 11.69
C ILE A 58 3.47 -16.60 12.31
N GLU A 59 4.64 -16.89 12.87
CA GLU A 59 4.92 -18.17 13.51
C GLU A 59 4.00 -18.43 14.71
N SER A 60 3.86 -17.44 15.60
CA SER A 60 3.09 -17.60 16.82
C SER A 60 1.58 -17.71 16.60
N ARG A 61 1.07 -17.15 15.51
CA ARG A 61 -0.36 -17.09 15.23
C ARG A 61 -0.80 -17.90 14.02
N GLY A 62 0.12 -18.59 13.35
CA GLY A 62 -0.18 -19.37 12.15
C GLY A 62 -0.66 -18.52 10.98
N LEU A 63 -0.15 -17.30 10.85
CA LEU A 63 -0.56 -16.37 9.80
C LEU A 63 0.13 -16.68 8.47
N GLN A 64 -0.46 -16.19 7.40
CA GLN A 64 0.18 -16.25 6.08
C GLN A 64 1.32 -15.24 5.99
N ALA A 65 2.18 -15.39 4.97
CA ALA A 65 3.25 -14.43 4.69
C ALA A 65 2.65 -13.02 4.51
N PRO A 66 3.36 -11.96 4.98
CA PRO A 66 2.84 -10.60 4.88
C PRO A 66 2.84 -10.12 3.44
N TYR A 67 1.94 -9.19 3.12
CA TYR A 67 2.05 -8.39 1.90
C TYR A 67 3.21 -7.40 2.03
N ASP A 68 3.71 -6.92 0.91
CA ASP A 68 4.80 -5.93 0.92
C ASP A 68 4.31 -4.54 1.32
N GLY A 69 3.03 -4.28 1.15
CA GLY A 69 2.43 -3.05 1.60
C GLY A 69 0.93 -3.01 1.37
N VAL A 70 0.32 -1.94 1.83
CA VAL A 70 -1.11 -1.68 1.68
C VAL A 70 -1.28 -0.25 1.19
N THR A 71 -2.09 -0.08 0.15
CA THR A 71 -2.53 1.24 -0.31
C THR A 71 -3.97 1.45 0.11
N GLU A 72 -4.26 2.62 0.67
CA GLU A 72 -5.61 2.99 1.08
C GLU A 72 -5.98 4.31 0.41
N VAL A 73 -7.15 4.33 -0.22
CA VAL A 73 -7.66 5.53 -0.92
C VAL A 73 -9.11 5.74 -0.50
N TRP A 74 -9.47 6.98 -0.19
CA TRP A 74 -10.81 7.33 0.25
C TRP A 74 -11.51 8.25 -0.73
N TRP A 75 -12.84 8.06 -0.86
CA TRP A 75 -13.75 8.93 -1.61
C TRP A 75 -14.93 9.29 -0.74
N GLU A 76 -15.56 10.42 -1.03
CA GLU A 76 -16.74 10.85 -0.29
C GLU A 76 -17.92 9.89 -0.46
N SER A 77 -18.06 9.29 -1.65
CA SER A 77 -19.16 8.36 -1.94
C SER A 77 -18.78 7.40 -3.06
N MET A 78 -19.58 6.35 -3.24
CA MET A 78 -19.44 5.43 -4.36
C MET A 78 -19.58 6.13 -5.72
N ALA A 79 -20.38 7.17 -5.80
CA ALA A 79 -20.59 7.91 -7.04
C ALA A 79 -19.31 8.66 -7.48
N ALA A 80 -18.43 9.01 -6.54
CA ALA A 80 -17.16 9.67 -6.84
C ALA A 80 -16.06 8.66 -7.26
N LEU A 81 -16.27 7.40 -6.95
CA LEU A 81 -15.35 6.33 -7.30
C LEU A 81 -15.43 6.04 -8.82
#